data_4487c2bb7adf64159c1e99fe88124815
#
_entry.id   4487c2bb7adf64159c1e99fe88124815
#
_cell.length_a   1.000
_cell.length_b   1.000
_cell.length_c   1.000
_cell.angle_alpha   90.00
_cell.angle_beta   90.00
_cell.angle_gamma   90.00
#
_symmetry.space_group_name_H-M   'P 1'
#
loop_
_entity.id
_entity.type
_entity.pdbx_description
1 polymer ?
#
loop_
_entity_poly.entity_id
_entity_poly.type
_entity_poly.pdbx_seq_one_letter_code
_entity_poly.pdbx_strand_id
1 'polypeptide(L)'
;ACGLLKRIYKQRVLLFGDAAGLCKPTTGGGIGPGFEQVHLLAPNLAKAVLANELSESKLKRICKPMEKVRKEQERARILRDLFVSSCDDDELEATFEIFAREHVVSLINEVGDIEKPVPLGIRLLKDIPEFRRMAVRATWALLTG
;
A
#
# COMPACT_ATOMS: atom_id res chain seq x y z
N ALA A 1 -7.46 -7.73 7.82
CA ALA A 1 -7.22 -6.29 7.96
C ALA A 1 -5.99 -5.91 7.16
N CYS A 2 -6.18 -5.20 6.06
CA CYS A 2 -5.08 -4.73 5.22
C CYS A 2 -4.64 -3.35 5.72
N GLY A 3 -3.46 -3.27 6.30
CA GLY A 3 -2.86 -2.02 6.78
C GLY A 3 -1.80 -2.31 7.83
N LEU A 4 -0.56 -1.93 7.53
CA LEU A 4 0.57 -2.16 8.43
C LEU A 4 0.31 -1.50 9.79
N LEU A 5 0.43 -2.26 10.85
CA LEU A 5 0.28 -1.78 12.21
C LEU A 5 1.24 -0.63 12.49
N LYS A 6 0.79 0.38 13.24
CA LYS A 6 1.64 1.52 13.65
C LYS A 6 2.90 1.07 14.39
N ARG A 7 2.80 -0.03 15.14
CA ARG A 7 3.92 -0.64 15.86
C ARG A 7 3.92 -2.15 15.65
N ILE A 8 4.91 -2.66 14.94
CA ILE A 8 5.11 -4.07 14.61
C ILE A 8 6.16 -4.74 15.52
N TYR A 9 6.63 -4.07 16.55
CA TYR A 9 7.67 -4.54 17.46
C TYR A 9 7.33 -4.25 18.92
N LYS A 10 7.86 -5.08 19.80
CA LYS A 10 7.93 -4.89 21.25
C LYS A 10 9.26 -5.53 21.71
N GLN A 11 9.63 -5.37 22.98
CA GLN A 11 10.83 -6.03 23.51
C GLN A 11 10.85 -7.52 23.14
N ARG A 12 11.88 -7.96 22.42
CA ARG A 12 12.10 -9.34 21.93
C ARG A 12 11.01 -9.89 20.98
N VAL A 13 10.13 -9.06 20.48
CA VAL A 13 9.05 -9.44 19.55
C VAL A 13 9.10 -8.56 18.32
N LEU A 14 8.99 -9.17 17.15
CA LEU A 14 8.83 -8.49 15.86
C LEU A 14 7.78 -9.26 15.03
N LEU A 15 6.78 -8.54 14.54
CA LEU A 15 5.72 -9.10 13.69
C LEU A 15 6.14 -9.03 12.22
N PHE A 16 5.81 -10.08 11.46
CA PHE A 16 6.07 -10.18 10.03
C PHE A 16 4.81 -10.52 9.25
N GLY A 17 4.80 -10.14 7.97
CA GLY A 17 3.75 -10.47 7.02
C GLY A 17 2.36 -10.08 7.52
N ASP A 18 1.42 -10.97 7.41
CA ASP A 18 0.02 -10.75 7.79
C ASP A 18 -0.15 -10.44 9.28
N ALA A 19 0.68 -11.00 10.15
CA ALA A 19 0.69 -10.68 11.57
C ALA A 19 1.06 -9.21 11.86
N ALA A 20 1.83 -8.59 10.96
CA ALA A 20 2.13 -7.16 10.99
C ALA A 20 1.05 -6.32 10.27
N GLY A 21 0.04 -6.93 9.67
CA GLY A 21 -0.95 -6.28 8.81
C GLY A 21 -0.40 -5.95 7.42
N LEU A 22 0.65 -6.64 6.99
CA LEU A 22 1.37 -6.35 5.75
C LEU A 22 0.74 -7.06 4.54
N CYS A 23 -0.46 -6.63 4.20
CA CYS A 23 -1.27 -7.17 3.11
C CYS A 23 -1.64 -6.01 2.18
N LYS A 24 -1.52 -6.19 0.87
CA LYS A 24 -1.86 -5.15 -0.11
C LYS A 24 -3.34 -4.76 0.00
N PRO A 25 -3.66 -3.48 0.19
CA PRO A 25 -5.04 -3.05 0.35
C PRO A 25 -5.91 -3.28 -0.89
N THR A 26 -5.29 -3.39 -2.06
CA THR A 26 -5.98 -3.55 -3.36
C THR A 26 -6.31 -4.99 -3.70
N THR A 27 -5.37 -5.92 -3.47
CA THR A 27 -5.47 -7.31 -3.93
C THR A 27 -5.52 -8.34 -2.79
N GLY A 28 -5.27 -7.92 -1.55
CA GLY A 28 -5.17 -8.83 -0.41
C GLY A 28 -3.87 -9.65 -0.37
N GLY A 29 -2.98 -9.54 -1.37
CA GLY A 29 -1.74 -10.31 -1.44
C GLY A 29 -0.72 -9.88 -0.38
N GLY A 30 -0.18 -10.81 0.38
CA GLY A 30 0.80 -10.57 1.46
C GLY A 30 2.22 -11.04 1.15
N ILE A 31 2.41 -11.92 0.15
CA ILE A 31 3.71 -12.56 -0.13
C ILE A 31 4.78 -11.53 -0.53
N GLY A 32 4.51 -10.71 -1.55
CA GLY A 32 5.45 -9.68 -2.02
C GLY A 32 5.84 -8.70 -0.92
N PRO A 33 4.87 -8.05 -0.24
CA PRO A 33 5.15 -7.20 0.92
C PRO A 33 5.90 -7.90 2.06
N GLY A 34 5.61 -9.19 2.30
CA GLY A 34 6.33 -9.99 3.29
C GLY A 34 7.80 -10.19 2.94
N PHE A 35 8.11 -10.49 1.68
CA PHE A 35 9.50 -10.59 1.20
C PHE A 35 10.21 -9.24 1.25
N GLU A 36 9.53 -8.14 0.90
CA GLU A 36 10.10 -6.80 1.04
C GLU A 36 10.46 -6.51 2.51
N GLN A 37 9.58 -6.85 3.45
CA GLN A 37 9.86 -6.70 4.88
C GLN A 37 11.09 -7.50 5.29
N VAL A 38 11.21 -8.76 4.87
CA VAL A 38 12.39 -9.59 5.16
C VAL A 38 13.64 -8.95 4.58
N HIS A 39 13.62 -8.54 3.31
CA HIS A 39 14.75 -7.89 2.66
C HIS A 39 15.23 -6.64 3.41
N LEU A 40 14.30 -5.80 3.85
CA LEU A 40 14.62 -4.56 4.56
C LEU A 40 15.15 -4.78 5.99
N LEU A 41 14.63 -5.80 6.70
CA LEU A 41 14.89 -5.93 8.13
C LEU A 41 15.92 -7.01 8.48
N ALA A 42 16.00 -8.11 7.70
CA ALA A 42 16.79 -9.28 8.05
C ALA A 42 18.27 -8.99 8.33
N PRO A 43 18.99 -8.17 7.55
CA PRO A 43 20.43 -7.94 7.80
C PRO A 43 20.72 -7.33 9.18
N ASN A 44 19.91 -6.36 9.60
CA ASN A 44 20.08 -5.70 10.90
C ASN A 44 19.46 -6.51 12.05
N LEU A 45 18.37 -7.24 11.76
CA LEU A 45 17.74 -8.13 12.74
C LEU A 45 18.66 -9.29 13.09
N ALA A 46 19.28 -9.94 12.11
CA ALA A 46 20.23 -11.04 12.35
C ALA A 46 21.38 -10.61 13.25
N LYS A 47 21.99 -9.44 12.99
CA LYS A 47 23.03 -8.87 13.84
C LYS A 47 22.55 -8.64 15.28
N ALA A 48 21.33 -8.11 15.44
CA ALA A 48 20.75 -7.86 16.75
C ALA A 48 20.43 -9.15 17.52
N VAL A 49 19.99 -10.19 16.82
CA VAL A 49 19.74 -11.52 17.41
C VAL A 49 21.05 -12.14 17.90
N LEU A 50 22.09 -12.16 17.07
CA LEU A 50 23.41 -12.71 17.43
C LEU A 50 24.03 -11.96 18.61
N ALA A 51 23.84 -10.65 18.71
CA ALA A 51 24.31 -9.82 19.82
C ALA A 51 23.40 -9.85 21.05
N ASN A 52 22.26 -10.55 21.00
CA ASN A 52 21.21 -10.53 22.03
C ASN A 52 20.67 -9.12 22.36
N GLU A 53 20.71 -8.20 21.39
CA GLU A 53 20.28 -6.80 21.51
C GLU A 53 18.87 -6.59 20.96
N LEU A 54 17.85 -7.13 21.64
CA LEU A 54 16.45 -7.12 21.19
C LEU A 54 15.56 -6.21 22.07
N SER A 55 16.13 -5.09 22.53
CA SER A 55 15.35 -4.06 23.22
C SER A 55 14.35 -3.39 22.29
N GLU A 56 13.27 -2.85 22.82
CA GLU A 56 12.25 -2.14 22.03
C GLU A 56 12.86 -0.97 21.24
N SER A 57 13.78 -0.23 21.82
CA SER A 57 14.49 0.87 21.17
C SER A 57 15.36 0.40 19.98
N LYS A 58 16.00 -0.77 20.11
CA LYS A 58 16.78 -1.36 19.02
C LYS A 58 15.88 -1.82 17.88
N LEU A 59 14.80 -2.54 18.21
CA LEU A 59 13.83 -3.01 17.22
C LEU A 59 13.12 -1.85 16.52
N LYS A 60 12.80 -0.76 17.23
CA LYS A 60 12.29 0.48 16.63
C LYS A 60 13.21 1.00 15.52
N ARG A 61 14.51 1.07 15.79
CA ARG A 61 15.50 1.52 14.78
C ARG A 61 15.59 0.58 13.58
N ILE A 62 15.56 -0.73 13.83
CA ILE A 62 15.56 -1.76 12.77
C ILE A 62 14.33 -1.62 11.88
N CYS A 63 13.15 -1.35 12.47
CA CYS A 63 11.86 -1.23 11.75
C CYS A 63 11.66 0.12 11.04
N LYS A 64 12.55 1.09 11.17
CA LYS A 64 12.40 2.41 10.55
C LYS A 64 12.12 2.38 9.04
N PRO A 65 12.75 1.50 8.22
CA PRO A 65 12.43 1.40 6.80
C PRO A 65 10.97 1.06 6.51
N MET A 66 10.26 0.37 7.42
CA MET A 66 8.86 0.01 7.25
C MET A 66 7.90 1.20 7.27
N GLU A 67 8.35 2.38 7.72
CA GLU A 67 7.53 3.61 7.66
C GLU A 67 7.21 4.00 6.20
N LYS A 68 8.15 3.78 5.28
CA LYS A 68 7.92 4.01 3.85
C LYS A 68 6.88 3.06 3.30
N VAL A 69 7.02 1.76 3.58
CA VAL A 69 6.06 0.72 3.16
C VAL A 69 4.67 1.03 3.69
N ARG A 70 4.55 1.43 4.96
CA ARG A 70 3.27 1.82 5.57
C ARG A 70 2.60 2.98 4.83
N LYS A 71 3.36 4.04 4.51
CA LYS A 71 2.83 5.19 3.76
C LYS A 71 2.37 4.80 2.35
N GLU A 72 3.08 3.91 1.68
CA GLU A 72 2.68 3.40 0.37
C GLU A 72 1.38 2.58 0.45
N GLN A 73 1.23 1.74 1.47
CA GLN A 73 -0.02 1.00 1.71
C GLN A 73 -1.19 1.94 2.06
N GLU A 74 -0.97 2.98 2.86
CA GLU A 74 -1.98 3.99 3.18
C GLU A 74 -2.47 4.70 1.91
N ARG A 75 -1.55 5.09 1.02
CA ARG A 75 -1.90 5.69 -0.28
C ARG A 75 -2.65 4.72 -1.19
N ALA A 76 -2.22 3.47 -1.28
CA ALA A 76 -2.91 2.45 -2.06
C ALA A 76 -4.33 2.21 -1.53
N ARG A 77 -4.53 2.23 -0.20
CA ARG A 77 -5.85 2.13 0.42
C ARG A 77 -6.75 3.31 0.04
N ILE A 78 -6.22 4.54 0.11
CA ILE A 78 -6.98 5.73 -0.27
C ILE A 78 -7.43 5.64 -1.73
N LEU A 79 -6.56 5.21 -2.64
CA LEU A 79 -6.92 5.00 -4.03
C LEU A 79 -7.99 3.92 -4.21
N ARG A 80 -7.83 2.77 -3.55
CA ARG A 80 -8.86 1.71 -3.58
C ARG A 80 -10.21 2.23 -3.10
N ASP A 81 -10.23 2.93 -1.98
CA ASP A 81 -11.45 3.45 -1.38
C ASP A 81 -12.12 4.48 -2.31
N LEU A 82 -11.32 5.28 -3.01
CA LEU A 82 -11.79 6.24 -3.98
C LEU A 82 -12.42 5.59 -5.23
N PHE A 83 -11.77 4.55 -5.77
CA PHE A 83 -12.21 3.92 -7.03
C PHE A 83 -13.25 2.81 -6.83
N VAL A 84 -13.38 2.27 -5.62
CA VAL A 84 -14.22 1.08 -5.38
C VAL A 84 -15.09 1.25 -4.13
N SER A 85 -14.49 1.37 -2.94
CA SER A 85 -15.23 1.22 -1.68
C SER A 85 -16.16 2.39 -1.34
N SER A 86 -15.96 3.56 -1.94
CA SER A 86 -16.79 4.75 -1.74
C SER A 86 -17.84 4.96 -2.81
N CYS A 87 -17.91 4.06 -3.81
CA CYS A 87 -18.85 4.11 -4.90
C CYS A 87 -20.11 3.30 -4.54
N ASP A 88 -21.28 3.79 -4.95
CA ASP A 88 -22.48 2.97 -5.03
C ASP A 88 -22.44 2.07 -6.29
N ASP A 89 -23.44 1.23 -6.48
CA ASP A 89 -23.47 0.25 -7.58
C ASP A 89 -23.46 0.93 -8.95
N ASP A 90 -24.18 2.03 -9.12
CA ASP A 90 -24.26 2.77 -10.40
C ASP A 90 -22.92 3.48 -10.69
N GLU A 91 -22.31 4.09 -9.68
CA GLU A 91 -20.96 4.69 -9.79
C GLU A 91 -19.90 3.64 -10.10
N LEU A 92 -20.03 2.45 -9.51
CA LEU A 92 -19.10 1.35 -9.72
C LEU A 92 -19.21 0.82 -11.15
N GLU A 93 -20.43 0.60 -11.66
CA GLU A 93 -20.67 0.17 -13.04
C GLU A 93 -20.11 1.19 -14.05
N ALA A 94 -20.42 2.49 -13.86
CA ALA A 94 -19.86 3.56 -14.69
C ALA A 94 -18.32 3.59 -14.64
N THR A 95 -17.74 3.29 -13.49
CA THR A 95 -16.28 3.22 -13.33
C THR A 95 -15.69 2.03 -14.12
N PHE A 96 -16.34 0.87 -14.07
CA PHE A 96 -15.91 -0.29 -14.86
C PHE A 96 -16.08 -0.09 -16.37
N GLU A 97 -17.13 0.59 -16.82
CA GLU A 97 -17.27 0.98 -18.23
C GLU A 97 -16.12 1.87 -18.71
N ILE A 98 -15.63 2.80 -17.86
CA ILE A 98 -14.46 3.61 -18.17
C ILE A 98 -13.20 2.72 -18.23
N PHE A 99 -13.00 1.82 -17.28
CA PHE A 99 -11.87 0.90 -17.27
C PHE A 99 -11.85 -0.06 -18.48
N ALA A 100 -13.02 -0.41 -19.04
CA ALA A 100 -13.12 -1.27 -20.20
C ALA A 100 -12.75 -0.58 -21.53
N ARG A 101 -12.57 0.73 -21.56
CA ARG A 101 -12.19 1.45 -22.79
C ARG A 101 -10.78 1.09 -23.23
N GLU A 102 -10.59 0.90 -24.54
CA GLU A 102 -9.33 0.44 -25.12
C GLU A 102 -8.11 1.27 -24.70
N HIS A 103 -8.22 2.62 -24.72
CA HIS A 103 -7.12 3.49 -24.30
C HIS A 103 -6.80 3.40 -22.80
N VAL A 104 -7.80 3.11 -21.94
CA VAL A 104 -7.60 2.91 -20.50
C VAL A 104 -6.94 1.55 -20.25
N VAL A 105 -7.41 0.50 -20.94
CA VAL A 105 -6.79 -0.83 -20.89
C VAL A 105 -5.33 -0.75 -21.34
N SER A 106 -5.04 -0.02 -22.43
CA SER A 106 -3.67 0.19 -22.90
C SER A 106 -2.79 0.89 -21.85
N LEU A 107 -3.32 1.93 -21.20
CA LEU A 107 -2.62 2.61 -20.10
C LEU A 107 -2.35 1.68 -18.92
N ILE A 108 -3.33 0.85 -18.54
CA ILE A 108 -3.17 -0.13 -17.47
C ILE A 108 -2.09 -1.14 -17.81
N ASN A 109 -2.05 -1.62 -19.04
CA ASN A 109 -1.05 -2.59 -19.49
C ASN A 109 0.36 -1.98 -19.58
N GLU A 110 0.46 -0.68 -19.88
CA GLU A 110 1.74 0.04 -19.97
C GLU A 110 2.36 0.30 -18.59
N VAL A 111 1.55 0.80 -17.63
CA VAL A 111 2.08 1.29 -16.34
C VAL A 111 1.60 0.51 -15.13
N GLY A 112 0.73 -0.49 -15.34
CA GLY A 112 0.15 -1.28 -14.26
C GLY A 112 1.18 -2.21 -13.63
N ASP A 113 1.33 -2.08 -12.31
CA ASP A 113 2.12 -2.99 -11.48
C ASP A 113 1.26 -3.42 -10.29
N ILE A 114 0.95 -4.71 -10.22
CA ILE A 114 0.15 -5.30 -9.15
C ILE A 114 0.82 -5.16 -7.77
N GLU A 115 2.16 -5.04 -7.75
CA GLU A 115 2.90 -4.81 -6.52
C GLU A 115 2.90 -3.34 -6.11
N LYS A 116 2.77 -2.41 -7.08
CA LYS A 116 2.85 -0.96 -6.88
C LYS A 116 1.69 -0.22 -7.55
N PRO A 117 0.46 -0.34 -7.05
CA PRO A 117 -0.73 0.22 -7.69
C PRO A 117 -0.80 1.75 -7.65
N VAL A 118 -0.05 2.41 -6.77
CA VAL A 118 -0.12 3.88 -6.59
C VAL A 118 0.25 4.66 -7.85
N PRO A 119 1.34 4.36 -8.58
CA PRO A 119 1.66 5.03 -9.84
C PRO A 119 0.54 4.94 -10.87
N LEU A 120 -0.04 3.75 -11.06
CA LEU A 120 -1.18 3.56 -11.96
C LEU A 120 -2.38 4.42 -11.53
N GLY A 121 -2.76 4.38 -10.24
CA GLY A 121 -3.87 5.18 -9.73
C GLY A 121 -3.69 6.67 -9.99
N ILE A 122 -2.48 7.21 -9.78
CA ILE A 122 -2.17 8.62 -10.07
C ILE A 122 -2.28 8.92 -11.58
N ARG A 123 -1.79 8.02 -12.44
CA ARG A 123 -1.91 8.18 -13.89
C ARG A 123 -3.36 8.18 -14.36
N LEU A 124 -4.18 7.26 -13.85
CA LEU A 124 -5.61 7.22 -14.14
C LEU A 124 -6.32 8.53 -13.76
N LEU A 125 -6.08 9.04 -12.54
CA LEU A 125 -6.66 10.31 -12.08
C LEU A 125 -6.20 11.51 -12.91
N LYS A 126 -4.97 11.50 -13.44
CA LYS A 126 -4.41 12.59 -14.24
C LYS A 126 -4.85 12.55 -15.68
N ASP A 127 -4.77 11.37 -16.31
CA ASP A 127 -4.84 11.22 -17.76
C ASP A 127 -6.24 10.88 -18.27
N ILE A 128 -7.14 10.37 -17.39
CA ILE A 128 -8.52 10.03 -17.75
C ILE A 128 -9.47 11.15 -17.27
N PRO A 129 -10.05 11.95 -18.19
CA PRO A 129 -10.85 13.13 -17.82
C PRO A 129 -12.05 12.82 -16.91
N GLU A 130 -12.66 11.66 -17.08
CA GLU A 130 -13.83 11.23 -16.31
C GLU A 130 -13.52 11.06 -14.83
N PHE A 131 -12.27 10.75 -14.48
CA PHE A 131 -11.83 10.64 -13.09
C PHE A 131 -11.43 11.97 -12.44
N ARG A 132 -11.57 13.12 -13.14
CA ARG A 132 -11.21 14.44 -12.58
C ARG A 132 -11.97 14.77 -11.29
N ARG A 133 -13.23 14.38 -11.18
CA ARG A 133 -14.03 14.56 -9.95
C ARG A 133 -13.42 13.75 -8.78
N MET A 134 -12.96 12.54 -9.07
CA MET A 134 -12.28 11.70 -8.11
C MET A 134 -10.91 12.26 -7.73
N ALA A 135 -10.21 12.92 -8.68
CA ALA A 135 -8.91 13.56 -8.41
C ALA A 135 -9.00 14.63 -7.32
N VAL A 136 -10.06 15.44 -7.32
CA VAL A 136 -10.29 16.46 -6.27
C VAL A 136 -10.47 15.80 -4.90
N ARG A 137 -11.32 14.76 -4.82
CA ARG A 137 -11.55 14.00 -3.58
C ARG A 137 -10.26 13.32 -3.10
N ALA A 138 -9.48 12.71 -4.03
CA ALA A 138 -8.21 12.06 -3.72
C ALA A 138 -7.16 13.03 -3.17
N THR A 139 -7.04 14.21 -3.78
CA THR A 139 -6.11 15.24 -3.32
C THR A 139 -6.43 15.67 -1.89
N TRP A 140 -7.71 15.88 -1.60
CA TRP A 140 -8.15 16.26 -0.26
C TRP A 140 -7.85 15.15 0.77
N ALA A 141 -8.18 13.90 0.46
CA ALA A 141 -7.90 12.76 1.34
C ALA A 141 -6.40 12.51 1.56
N LEU A 142 -5.56 12.75 0.54
CA LEU A 142 -4.09 12.61 0.65
C LEU A 142 -3.43 13.74 1.45
N LEU A 143 -4.08 14.91 1.56
CA LEU A 143 -3.58 16.05 2.33
C LEU A 143 -4.03 16.02 3.79
N THR A 144 -5.18 15.41 4.08
CA THR A 144 -5.79 15.40 5.43
C THR A 144 -5.56 14.10 6.21
N GLY A 145 -5.08 13.04 5.59
CA GLY A 145 -4.72 11.74 6.23
C GLY A 145 -3.25 11.64 6.46
#